data_289ed0797bad8a6f6273f23027ac26d7
#
_entry.id   289ed0797bad8a6f6273f23027ac26d7
#
_cell.length_a   1.000
_cell.length_b   1.000
_cell.length_c   1.000
_cell.angle_alpha   90.00
_cell.angle_beta   90.00
_cell.angle_gamma   90.00
#
_symmetry.space_group_name_H-M   'P 1'
#
loop_
_entity.id
_entity.type
_entity.pdbx_description
1 polymer ?
#
loop_
_entity_poly.entity_id
_entity_poly.type
_entity_poly.pdbx_seq_one_letter_code
_entity_poly.pdbx_strand_id
1 'polypeptide(L)'
;MSELRYEPKSKAPLKLESDFYPVFSLFSDRELNAKFMQLKANICDLNPALVTKCITGTEQDFIMLMDRAKDFIRERLRGISEEEERKLLEMFRQCVFGYYVLTPLVEAKEVSDIKVLDYDHIVVKANGRRYVAKCQFFDQTDYKDWFSRILRIHRLGKSEEYALSHCTDRKGVKDFYLRIDVHLSCITSTEKNNIHIRKMPKTKLSWEYLIENGMLDEEMIAYLKDRICAGYGFLISGRGGSGKSTLLNNMIDCIPFGESVLVSQESDELYSNVHPQIQFEHTMTVRKKDTVTDFSLEDELRLGLLQDIDNFIIGEIKGGEALYVFTTAMSTGARFFGTIHANDAASSVIRLAQCARYISDYPMETLCEMLTCTPFVLIHMSHFSIDEILEVSGFDEKTKRLQFNEIFRKEDA
;
A
#
# COMPACT_ATOMS: atom_id res chain seq x y z
N MET A 1 -35.58 17.77 25.58
CA MET A 1 -34.15 17.72 25.29
C MET A 1 -33.54 16.59 26.10
N SER A 2 -33.41 15.40 25.51
CA SER A 2 -32.77 14.27 26.16
C SER A 2 -31.25 14.38 25.89
N GLU A 3 -30.50 14.58 26.96
CA GLU A 3 -29.03 14.55 26.92
C GLU A 3 -28.58 13.15 26.47
N LEU A 4 -28.01 13.08 25.27
CA LEU A 4 -27.25 11.92 24.80
C LEU A 4 -25.97 11.82 25.67
N ARG A 5 -26.01 11.07 26.76
CA ARG A 5 -24.83 10.70 27.51
C ARG A 5 -24.04 9.67 26.68
N TYR A 6 -22.91 10.10 26.16
CA TYR A 6 -21.90 9.19 25.61
C TYR A 6 -21.32 8.37 26.76
N GLU A 7 -21.74 7.12 26.89
CA GLU A 7 -21.04 6.16 27.72
C GLU A 7 -19.85 5.62 26.92
N PRO A 8 -18.59 5.89 27.35
CA PRO A 8 -17.45 5.25 26.72
C PRO A 8 -17.59 3.76 26.90
N LYS A 9 -17.63 2.98 25.80
CA LYS A 9 -17.54 1.51 25.86
C LYS A 9 -16.33 1.18 26.72
N SER A 10 -16.54 0.49 27.85
CA SER A 10 -15.48 0.09 28.75
C SER A 10 -14.41 -0.62 27.92
N LYS A 11 -13.20 -0.08 27.91
CA LYS A 11 -12.04 -0.79 27.38
C LYS A 11 -11.83 -1.97 28.30
N ALA A 12 -12.35 -3.15 27.92
CA ALA A 12 -11.92 -4.38 28.55
C ALA A 12 -10.38 -4.40 28.47
N PRO A 13 -9.66 -4.67 29.56
CA PRO A 13 -8.22 -4.79 29.50
C PRO A 13 -7.87 -5.87 28.47
N LEU A 14 -6.86 -5.61 27.62
CA LEU A 14 -6.32 -6.57 26.67
C LEU A 14 -6.15 -7.91 27.37
N LYS A 15 -6.88 -8.96 26.96
CA LYS A 15 -6.70 -10.32 27.46
C LYS A 15 -5.38 -10.83 26.92
N LEU A 16 -4.36 -10.87 27.76
CA LEU A 16 -2.94 -10.98 27.46
C LEU A 16 -2.51 -12.12 26.51
N GLU A 17 -3.30 -13.18 26.32
CA GLU A 17 -2.88 -14.30 25.47
C GLU A 17 -3.54 -14.37 24.09
N SER A 18 -4.75 -13.86 23.93
CA SER A 18 -5.48 -13.89 22.65
C SER A 18 -5.17 -12.70 21.72
N ASP A 19 -4.52 -11.66 22.24
CA ASP A 19 -4.27 -10.41 21.53
C ASP A 19 -2.84 -10.27 21.00
N PHE A 20 -2.00 -11.30 21.23
CA PHE A 20 -0.62 -11.34 20.74
C PHE A 20 -0.49 -12.17 19.47
N TYR A 21 0.25 -11.62 18.50
CA TYR A 21 0.67 -12.36 17.31
C TYR A 21 1.98 -13.11 17.62
N PRO A 22 2.00 -14.45 17.52
CA PRO A 22 3.21 -15.22 17.77
C PRO A 22 4.24 -14.98 16.68
N VAL A 23 5.49 -14.73 17.07
CA VAL A 23 6.60 -14.54 16.14
C VAL A 23 7.69 -15.56 16.43
N PHE A 24 7.98 -16.42 15.48
CA PHE A 24 9.12 -17.34 15.56
C PHE A 24 10.36 -16.62 15.03
N SER A 25 11.07 -15.93 15.92
CA SER A 25 12.25 -15.15 15.59
C SER A 25 13.52 -15.80 16.13
N LEU A 26 14.58 -15.82 15.33
CA LEU A 26 15.93 -16.22 15.77
C LEU A 26 16.44 -15.33 16.91
N PHE A 27 15.92 -14.11 17.05
CA PHE A 27 16.28 -13.14 18.09
C PHE A 27 15.55 -13.37 19.42
N SER A 28 14.76 -14.42 19.56
CA SER A 28 14.05 -14.77 20.80
C SER A 28 14.96 -15.49 21.82
N ASP A 29 16.04 -16.12 21.39
CA ASP A 29 17.02 -16.79 22.24
C ASP A 29 17.98 -15.76 22.85
N ARG A 30 17.91 -15.59 24.19
CA ARG A 30 18.69 -14.58 24.91
C ARG A 30 20.20 -14.80 24.83
N GLU A 31 20.67 -16.05 24.91
CA GLU A 31 22.09 -16.36 24.90
C GLU A 31 22.66 -16.13 23.50
N LEU A 32 21.97 -16.65 22.48
CA LEU A 32 22.35 -16.45 21.10
C LEU A 32 22.31 -14.96 20.69
N ASN A 33 21.30 -14.22 21.21
CA ASN A 33 21.16 -12.79 20.96
C ASN A 33 22.32 -11.98 21.59
N ALA A 34 22.78 -12.35 22.78
CA ALA A 34 23.95 -11.72 23.40
C ALA A 34 25.23 -11.92 22.54
N LYS A 35 25.45 -13.13 21.98
CA LYS A 35 26.53 -13.44 21.04
C LYS A 35 26.37 -12.65 19.73
N PHE A 36 25.15 -12.57 19.22
CA PHE A 36 24.82 -11.78 18.04
C PHE A 36 25.13 -10.28 18.21
N MET A 37 24.79 -9.69 19.36
CA MET A 37 25.08 -8.29 19.64
C MET A 37 26.59 -7.98 19.65
N GLN A 38 27.43 -8.91 20.09
CA GLN A 38 28.88 -8.79 19.98
C GLN A 38 29.34 -8.79 18.52
N LEU A 39 28.77 -9.68 17.69
CA LEU A 39 29.04 -9.75 16.26
C LEU A 39 28.60 -8.43 15.55
N LYS A 40 27.39 -7.97 15.82
CA LYS A 40 26.83 -6.71 15.28
C LYS A 40 27.72 -5.52 15.63
N ALA A 41 28.08 -5.35 16.91
CA ALA A 41 28.91 -4.25 17.37
C ALA A 41 30.27 -4.22 16.65
N ASN A 42 30.94 -5.36 16.51
CA ASN A 42 32.25 -5.41 15.89
C ASN A 42 32.24 -5.21 14.38
N ILE A 43 31.21 -5.63 13.67
CA ILE A 43 31.18 -5.54 12.20
C ILE A 43 30.36 -4.34 11.75
N CYS A 44 29.15 -4.14 12.28
CA CYS A 44 28.26 -3.09 11.81
C CYS A 44 28.58 -1.72 12.42
N ASP A 45 28.73 -1.66 13.73
CA ASP A 45 28.81 -0.38 14.45
C ASP A 45 30.21 0.24 14.31
N LEU A 46 31.26 -0.59 14.22
CA LEU A 46 32.64 -0.12 13.97
C LEU A 46 32.91 0.22 12.50
N ASN A 47 32.12 -0.33 11.55
CA ASN A 47 32.34 -0.15 10.12
C ASN A 47 31.05 0.16 9.33
N PRO A 48 30.30 1.21 9.70
CA PRO A 48 29.01 1.50 9.07
C PRO A 48 29.11 1.82 7.56
N ALA A 49 30.25 2.37 7.12
CA ALA A 49 30.50 2.64 5.70
C ALA A 49 30.66 1.35 4.88
N LEU A 50 31.36 0.34 5.42
CA LEU A 50 31.49 -0.95 4.78
C LEU A 50 30.13 -1.63 4.64
N VAL A 51 29.34 -1.68 5.71
CA VAL A 51 27.99 -2.25 5.70
C VAL A 51 27.11 -1.55 4.65
N THR A 52 27.14 -0.23 4.60
CA THR A 52 26.39 0.54 3.59
C THR A 52 26.84 0.17 2.16
N LYS A 53 28.14 0.08 1.94
CA LYS A 53 28.69 -0.33 0.63
C LYS A 53 28.21 -1.73 0.25
N CYS A 54 28.21 -2.68 1.18
CA CYS A 54 27.79 -4.06 0.89
C CYS A 54 26.27 -4.17 0.64
N ILE A 55 25.45 -3.37 1.29
CA ILE A 55 23.98 -3.36 1.06
C ILE A 55 23.63 -2.88 -0.36
N THR A 56 24.35 -1.87 -0.87
CA THR A 56 24.10 -1.26 -2.18
C THR A 56 25.02 -1.77 -3.28
N GLY A 57 25.95 -2.66 -2.95
CA GLY A 57 27.03 -3.15 -3.80
C GLY A 57 26.71 -4.41 -4.59
N THR A 58 27.75 -5.15 -4.90
CA THR A 58 27.70 -6.38 -5.69
C THR A 58 27.53 -7.63 -4.81
N GLU A 59 27.25 -8.78 -5.43
CA GLU A 59 27.22 -10.06 -4.76
C GLU A 59 28.57 -10.39 -4.07
N GLN A 60 29.68 -9.94 -4.64
CA GLN A 60 31.01 -10.10 -4.03
C GLN A 60 31.14 -9.31 -2.72
N ASP A 61 30.58 -8.09 -2.66
CA ASP A 61 30.57 -7.30 -1.42
C ASP A 61 29.76 -8.01 -0.33
N PHE A 62 28.63 -8.63 -0.71
CA PHE A 62 27.83 -9.46 0.20
C PHE A 62 28.63 -10.63 0.76
N ILE A 63 29.26 -11.42 -0.12
CA ILE A 63 30.07 -12.60 0.27
C ILE A 63 31.20 -12.16 1.23
N MET A 64 31.91 -11.10 0.89
CA MET A 64 33.00 -10.57 1.72
C MET A 64 32.53 -10.19 3.14
N LEU A 65 31.34 -9.61 3.28
CA LEU A 65 30.79 -9.23 4.59
C LEU A 65 30.38 -10.46 5.40
N MET A 66 29.79 -11.45 4.75
CA MET A 66 29.39 -12.71 5.38
C MET A 66 30.60 -13.53 5.83
N ASP A 67 31.67 -13.56 5.03
CA ASP A 67 32.94 -14.22 5.40
C ASP A 67 33.58 -13.56 6.62
N ARG A 68 33.60 -12.23 6.69
CA ARG A 68 34.05 -11.50 7.89
C ARG A 68 33.22 -11.82 9.14
N ALA A 69 31.90 -11.96 8.98
CA ALA A 69 31.04 -12.36 10.07
C ALA A 69 31.38 -13.78 10.55
N LYS A 70 31.63 -14.69 9.62
CA LYS A 70 32.00 -16.07 9.90
C LYS A 70 33.34 -16.17 10.61
N ASP A 71 34.35 -15.43 10.13
CA ASP A 71 35.67 -15.38 10.75
C ASP A 71 35.58 -14.84 12.18
N PHE A 72 34.83 -13.75 12.39
CA PHE A 72 34.60 -13.20 13.73
C PHE A 72 33.96 -14.23 14.68
N ILE A 73 32.92 -14.96 14.24
CA ILE A 73 32.25 -15.99 15.04
C ILE A 73 33.26 -17.06 15.47
N ARG A 74 34.08 -17.54 14.54
CA ARG A 74 35.04 -18.63 14.79
C ARG A 74 36.22 -18.20 15.67
N GLU A 75 36.70 -16.99 15.49
CA GLU A 75 37.88 -16.49 16.19
C GLU A 75 37.59 -15.89 17.56
N ARG A 76 36.42 -15.24 17.71
CA ARG A 76 36.13 -14.41 18.89
C ARG A 76 35.05 -14.96 19.79
N LEU A 77 34.11 -15.74 19.26
CA LEU A 77 33.04 -16.36 20.05
C LEU A 77 33.45 -17.80 20.42
N ARG A 78 33.70 -18.04 21.70
CA ARG A 78 34.12 -19.38 22.19
C ARG A 78 32.89 -20.30 22.39
N GLY A 79 33.11 -21.60 22.12
CA GLY A 79 32.12 -22.65 22.45
C GLY A 79 30.87 -22.60 21.55
N ILE A 80 31.01 -22.13 20.31
CA ILE A 80 29.93 -22.09 19.33
C ILE A 80 29.83 -23.42 18.61
N SER A 81 28.66 -24.04 18.60
CA SER A 81 28.35 -25.21 17.78
C SER A 81 28.11 -24.80 16.31
N GLU A 82 28.22 -25.75 15.39
CA GLU A 82 27.94 -25.49 13.95
C GLU A 82 26.50 -24.99 13.73
N GLU A 83 25.54 -25.44 14.53
CA GLU A 83 24.15 -24.97 14.47
C GLU A 83 24.01 -23.52 14.93
N GLU A 84 24.70 -23.14 16.02
CA GLU A 84 24.74 -21.75 16.50
C GLU A 84 25.47 -20.85 15.53
N GLU A 85 26.59 -21.27 14.90
CA GLU A 85 27.28 -20.51 13.84
C GLU A 85 26.29 -20.20 12.70
N ARG A 86 25.56 -21.21 12.23
CA ARG A 86 24.56 -21.04 11.18
C ARG A 86 23.46 -20.06 11.58
N LYS A 87 22.94 -20.17 12.79
CA LYS A 87 21.91 -19.25 13.31
C LYS A 87 22.43 -17.82 13.44
N LEU A 88 23.63 -17.63 13.96
CA LEU A 88 24.27 -16.31 14.06
C LEU A 88 24.52 -15.66 12.71
N LEU A 89 24.97 -16.41 11.72
CA LEU A 89 25.13 -15.92 10.35
C LEU A 89 23.78 -15.53 9.73
N GLU A 90 22.73 -16.30 9.97
CA GLU A 90 21.40 -15.96 9.49
C GLU A 90 20.83 -14.72 10.21
N MET A 91 21.02 -14.60 11.53
CA MET A 91 20.68 -13.39 12.29
C MET A 91 21.42 -12.16 11.72
N PHE A 92 22.71 -12.32 11.41
CA PHE A 92 23.51 -11.26 10.82
C PHE A 92 23.02 -10.88 9.42
N ARG A 93 22.71 -11.86 8.58
CA ARG A 93 22.10 -11.64 7.27
C ARG A 93 20.79 -10.87 7.36
N GLN A 94 19.87 -11.30 8.23
CA GLN A 94 18.60 -10.62 8.45
C GLN A 94 18.79 -9.19 9.00
N CYS A 95 19.75 -9.01 9.90
CA CYS A 95 20.06 -7.70 10.42
C CYS A 95 20.59 -6.75 9.35
N VAL A 96 21.48 -7.18 8.48
CA VAL A 96 22.16 -6.30 7.52
C VAL A 96 21.35 -6.13 6.22
N PHE A 97 20.84 -7.21 5.67
CA PHE A 97 20.23 -7.26 4.33
C PHE A 97 18.70 -7.45 4.35
N GLY A 98 18.12 -7.79 5.49
CA GLY A 98 16.70 -7.99 5.68
C GLY A 98 16.07 -6.94 6.60
N TYR A 99 14.95 -7.32 7.17
CA TYR A 99 14.16 -6.48 8.08
C TYR A 99 14.43 -6.76 9.56
N TYR A 100 15.57 -7.40 9.88
CA TYR A 100 16.04 -7.69 11.24
C TYR A 100 14.98 -8.49 12.03
N VAL A 101 14.58 -8.00 13.21
CA VAL A 101 13.55 -8.64 14.06
C VAL A 101 12.17 -8.69 13.39
N LEU A 102 11.93 -7.86 12.37
CA LEU A 102 10.69 -7.82 11.62
C LEU A 102 10.66 -8.82 10.45
N THR A 103 11.77 -9.47 10.13
CA THR A 103 11.86 -10.39 8.98
C THR A 103 10.73 -11.43 8.96
N PRO A 104 10.42 -12.14 10.07
CA PRO A 104 9.31 -13.09 10.07
C PRO A 104 7.94 -12.46 9.78
N LEU A 105 7.73 -11.19 10.17
CA LEU A 105 6.48 -10.48 9.94
C LEU A 105 6.33 -10.02 8.49
N VAL A 106 7.42 -9.55 7.86
CA VAL A 106 7.38 -9.13 6.46
C VAL A 106 7.27 -10.31 5.50
N GLU A 107 7.71 -11.50 5.91
CA GLU A 107 7.60 -12.72 5.13
C GLU A 107 6.26 -13.46 5.33
N ALA A 108 5.61 -13.33 6.50
CA ALA A 108 4.35 -14.00 6.82
C ALA A 108 3.21 -13.58 5.88
N LYS A 109 2.61 -14.50 5.15
CA LYS A 109 1.58 -14.21 4.12
C LYS A 109 0.32 -13.55 4.66
N GLU A 110 -0.10 -13.95 5.86
CA GLU A 110 -1.30 -13.46 6.54
C GLU A 110 -1.17 -12.05 7.13
N VAL A 111 0.07 -11.53 7.28
CA VAL A 111 0.32 -10.17 7.77
C VAL A 111 0.21 -9.17 6.62
N SER A 112 -0.66 -8.18 6.76
CA SER A 112 -0.85 -7.10 5.78
C SER A 112 -0.17 -5.80 6.15
N ASP A 113 -0.10 -5.47 7.45
CA ASP A 113 0.46 -4.21 7.95
C ASP A 113 1.28 -4.46 9.21
N ILE A 114 2.40 -3.76 9.33
CA ILE A 114 3.29 -3.78 10.50
C ILE A 114 3.53 -2.33 10.92
N LYS A 115 3.28 -2.02 12.20
CA LYS A 115 3.56 -0.69 12.78
C LYS A 115 4.57 -0.84 13.89
N VAL A 116 5.73 -0.22 13.73
CA VAL A 116 6.75 -0.11 14.77
C VAL A 116 6.59 1.24 15.44
N LEU A 117 6.06 1.24 16.65
CA LEU A 117 5.77 2.43 17.44
C LEU A 117 6.87 2.72 18.47
N ASP A 118 7.59 1.68 18.88
CA ASP A 118 8.76 1.73 19.74
C ASP A 118 9.60 0.45 19.57
N TYR A 119 10.80 0.40 20.19
CA TYR A 119 11.68 -0.77 20.15
C TYR A 119 11.01 -2.06 20.68
N ASP A 120 10.08 -1.95 21.63
CA ASP A 120 9.35 -3.04 22.27
C ASP A 120 7.84 -3.03 21.96
N HIS A 121 7.37 -2.10 21.09
CA HIS A 121 5.96 -1.97 20.76
C HIS A 121 5.72 -2.06 19.25
N ILE A 122 5.47 -3.29 18.78
CA ILE A 122 5.23 -3.61 17.38
C ILE A 122 3.80 -4.16 17.25
N VAL A 123 3.00 -3.54 16.40
CA VAL A 123 1.61 -3.92 16.13
C VAL A 123 1.51 -4.44 14.69
N VAL A 124 0.78 -5.52 14.51
CA VAL A 124 0.53 -6.12 13.19
C VAL A 124 -0.96 -6.23 12.90
N LYS A 125 -1.31 -6.19 11.62
CA LYS A 125 -2.62 -6.60 11.14
C LYS A 125 -2.45 -7.90 10.37
N ALA A 126 -3.09 -8.96 10.85
CA ALA A 126 -3.07 -10.28 10.22
C ALA A 126 -4.50 -10.80 10.07
N ASN A 127 -4.85 -11.32 8.89
CA ASN A 127 -6.22 -11.78 8.58
C ASN A 127 -7.31 -10.77 8.98
N GLY A 128 -7.07 -9.48 8.72
CA GLY A 128 -8.00 -8.39 9.03
C GLY A 128 -8.04 -7.92 10.48
N ARG A 129 -7.39 -8.63 11.43
CA ARG A 129 -7.35 -8.29 12.87
C ARG A 129 -6.01 -7.69 13.28
N ARG A 130 -6.02 -6.88 14.33
CA ARG A 130 -4.82 -6.25 14.90
C ARG A 130 -4.35 -6.97 16.15
N TYR A 131 -3.01 -7.11 16.26
CA TYR A 131 -2.34 -7.80 17.36
C TYR A 131 -1.08 -7.05 17.75
N VAL A 132 -0.63 -7.22 18.99
CA VAL A 132 0.74 -6.87 19.39
C VAL A 132 1.65 -8.06 19.04
N ALA A 133 2.72 -7.81 18.30
CA ALA A 133 3.67 -8.87 17.90
C ALA A 133 4.58 -9.24 19.08
N LYS A 134 4.82 -10.54 19.27
CA LYS A 134 5.78 -11.05 20.27
C LYS A 134 7.22 -11.01 19.71
N CYS A 135 7.66 -9.84 19.26
CA CYS A 135 9.05 -9.57 18.92
C CYS A 135 9.40 -8.12 19.28
N GLN A 136 10.67 -7.86 19.49
CA GLN A 136 11.16 -6.53 19.85
C GLN A 136 12.61 -6.37 19.41
N PHE A 137 13.06 -5.13 19.29
CA PHE A 137 14.48 -4.80 19.18
C PHE A 137 15.16 -4.98 20.55
N PHE A 138 16.49 -5.08 20.56
CA PHE A 138 17.23 -5.31 21.78
C PHE A 138 17.02 -4.17 22.81
N ASP A 139 17.15 -2.94 22.35
CA ASP A 139 16.89 -1.71 23.11
C ASP A 139 16.59 -0.54 22.15
N GLN A 140 16.42 0.65 22.73
CA GLN A 140 16.15 1.88 21.99
C GLN A 140 17.28 2.26 21.03
N THR A 141 18.53 1.95 21.35
CA THR A 141 19.68 2.23 20.50
C THR A 141 19.69 1.33 19.28
N ASP A 142 19.45 0.03 19.49
CA ASP A 142 19.34 -0.97 18.43
C ASP A 142 18.22 -0.61 17.43
N TYR A 143 17.07 -0.13 17.93
CA TYR A 143 15.98 0.36 17.09
C TYR A 143 16.39 1.60 16.28
N LYS A 144 17.05 2.61 16.91
CA LYS A 144 17.52 3.82 16.22
C LYS A 144 18.53 3.49 15.13
N ASP A 145 19.42 2.54 15.34
CA ASP A 145 20.40 2.09 14.37
C ASP A 145 19.72 1.41 13.17
N TRP A 146 18.78 0.50 13.45
CA TRP A 146 17.99 -0.14 12.39
C TRP A 146 17.16 0.88 11.60
N PHE A 147 16.47 1.79 12.30
CA PHE A 147 15.70 2.86 11.68
C PHE A 147 16.57 3.73 10.75
N SER A 148 17.75 4.14 11.25
CA SER A 148 18.71 4.92 10.48
C SER A 148 19.24 4.19 9.25
N ARG A 149 19.33 2.86 9.34
CA ARG A 149 19.71 2.01 8.20
C ARG A 149 18.60 1.94 7.16
N ILE A 150 17.34 1.76 7.56
CA ILE A 150 16.19 1.77 6.64
C ILE A 150 16.14 3.10 5.87
N LEU A 151 16.27 4.24 6.55
CA LEU A 151 16.32 5.53 5.87
C LEU A 151 17.43 5.60 4.81
N ARG A 152 18.62 5.07 5.13
CA ARG A 152 19.77 5.06 4.20
C ARG A 152 19.55 4.18 2.98
N ILE A 153 19.06 2.93 3.20
CA ILE A 153 18.80 1.97 2.13
C ILE A 153 17.81 2.56 1.13
N HIS A 154 16.76 3.18 1.64
CA HIS A 154 15.69 3.73 0.82
C HIS A 154 15.90 5.21 0.44
N ARG A 155 17.08 5.78 0.74
CA ARG A 155 17.46 7.18 0.42
C ARG A 155 16.49 8.22 0.98
N LEU A 156 15.89 7.94 2.12
CA LEU A 156 15.03 8.86 2.84
C LEU A 156 15.86 9.83 3.70
N GLY A 157 15.42 11.09 3.78
CA GLY A 157 16.08 12.11 4.58
C GLY A 157 15.86 11.93 6.09
N LYS A 158 16.74 12.53 6.89
CA LYS A 158 16.69 12.54 8.36
C LYS A 158 16.36 13.91 8.96
N SER A 159 16.34 14.97 8.15
CA SER A 159 16.01 16.32 8.61
C SER A 159 14.51 16.53 8.71
N GLU A 160 14.08 17.57 9.41
CA GLU A 160 12.68 17.91 9.63
C GLU A 160 11.88 18.07 8.34
N GLU A 161 12.53 18.45 7.24
CA GLU A 161 11.93 18.51 5.90
C GLU A 161 11.38 17.15 5.42
N TYR A 162 11.90 16.05 5.97
CA TYR A 162 11.52 14.67 5.66
C TYR A 162 10.78 14.01 6.82
N ALA A 163 10.22 14.81 7.73
CA ALA A 163 9.54 14.32 8.93
C ALA A 163 8.42 13.32 8.62
N LEU A 164 7.75 13.51 7.49
CA LEU A 164 6.84 12.55 6.86
C LEU A 164 7.42 12.15 5.52
N SER A 165 7.73 10.89 5.34
CA SER A 165 8.25 10.37 4.07
C SER A 165 7.78 8.93 3.84
N HIS A 166 7.77 8.52 2.58
CA HIS A 166 7.42 7.15 2.22
C HIS A 166 8.30 6.65 1.06
N CYS A 167 8.38 5.35 0.93
CA CYS A 167 9.03 4.67 -0.19
C CYS A 167 8.42 3.29 -0.41
N THR A 168 8.69 2.72 -1.59
CA THR A 168 8.34 1.34 -1.89
C THR A 168 9.61 0.50 -2.03
N ASP A 169 9.77 -0.50 -1.15
CA ASP A 169 10.79 -1.53 -1.32
C ASP A 169 10.27 -2.63 -2.24
N ARG A 170 10.86 -2.71 -3.43
CA ARG A 170 10.48 -3.67 -4.46
C ARG A 170 11.31 -4.96 -4.43
N LYS A 171 12.39 -5.01 -3.64
CA LYS A 171 13.40 -6.08 -3.67
C LYS A 171 13.56 -6.83 -2.37
N GLY A 172 13.30 -6.20 -1.23
CA GLY A 172 13.63 -6.73 0.09
C GLY A 172 12.89 -8.01 0.48
N VAL A 173 11.71 -8.27 -0.09
CA VAL A 173 10.91 -9.48 0.17
C VAL A 173 10.50 -10.14 -1.14
N LYS A 174 10.55 -11.47 -1.21
CA LYS A 174 10.31 -12.24 -2.43
C LYS A 174 8.89 -12.03 -2.96
N ASP A 175 7.89 -12.19 -2.11
CA ASP A 175 6.48 -12.29 -2.52
C ASP A 175 5.70 -10.97 -2.39
N PHE A 176 6.34 -9.93 -1.82
CA PHE A 176 5.69 -8.65 -1.52
C PHE A 176 6.53 -7.45 -1.95
N TYR A 177 5.87 -6.39 -2.41
CA TYR A 177 6.37 -5.04 -2.32
C TYR A 177 6.03 -4.51 -0.93
N LEU A 178 6.92 -3.70 -0.33
CA LEU A 178 6.68 -3.09 0.97
C LEU A 178 6.59 -1.58 0.80
N ARG A 179 5.42 -1.01 1.04
CA ARG A 179 5.27 0.42 1.24
C ARG A 179 5.68 0.75 2.66
N ILE A 180 6.65 1.62 2.81
CA ILE A 180 7.23 2.02 4.08
C ILE A 180 6.93 3.51 4.30
N ASP A 181 6.07 3.82 5.26
CA ASP A 181 5.78 5.18 5.69
C ASP A 181 6.58 5.46 6.97
N VAL A 182 7.30 6.57 6.97
CA VAL A 182 8.22 6.99 8.04
C VAL A 182 7.73 8.28 8.68
N HIS A 183 7.69 8.29 10.01
CA HIS A 183 7.38 9.47 10.82
C HIS A 183 8.55 9.72 11.77
N LEU A 184 9.24 10.84 11.59
CA LEU A 184 10.34 11.22 12.47
C LEU A 184 9.82 11.74 13.81
N SER A 185 10.66 11.63 14.85
CA SER A 185 10.32 12.01 16.22
C SER A 185 9.90 13.48 16.40
N CYS A 186 10.34 14.37 15.52
CA CYS A 186 9.99 15.80 15.57
C CYS A 186 8.49 16.08 15.33
N ILE A 187 7.75 15.17 14.69
CA ILE A 187 6.31 15.32 14.46
C ILE A 187 5.45 14.38 15.30
N THR A 188 6.05 13.49 16.06
CA THR A 188 5.31 12.54 16.91
C THR A 188 5.20 13.09 18.33
N SER A 189 3.99 13.08 18.91
CA SER A 189 3.78 13.51 20.31
C SER A 189 4.50 12.63 21.34
N THR A 190 4.99 11.46 20.94
CA THR A 190 5.76 10.54 21.78
C THR A 190 7.27 10.80 21.69
N GLU A 191 7.71 11.73 20.84
CA GLU A 191 9.12 12.03 20.54
C GLU A 191 9.90 10.79 20.06
N LYS A 192 9.20 9.82 19.47
CA LYS A 192 9.76 8.56 18.95
C LYS A 192 9.56 8.47 17.44
N ASN A 193 10.54 7.91 16.76
CA ASN A 193 10.38 7.59 15.34
C ASN A 193 9.41 6.42 15.18
N ASN A 194 8.51 6.49 14.20
CA ASN A 194 7.58 5.43 13.88
C ASN A 194 7.76 4.98 12.44
N ILE A 195 7.55 3.71 12.18
CA ILE A 195 7.47 3.14 10.82
C ILE A 195 6.17 2.37 10.68
N HIS A 196 5.50 2.55 9.56
CA HIS A 196 4.42 1.71 9.10
C HIS A 196 4.83 1.02 7.81
N ILE A 197 4.77 -0.31 7.78
CA ILE A 197 5.06 -1.13 6.61
C ILE A 197 3.75 -1.78 6.18
N ARG A 198 3.29 -1.46 4.97
CA ARG A 198 2.17 -2.15 4.30
C ARG A 198 2.72 -3.11 3.28
N LYS A 199 2.24 -4.35 3.30
CA LYS A 199 2.63 -5.39 2.36
C LYS A 199 1.66 -5.43 1.20
N MET A 200 2.20 -5.39 -0.01
CA MET A 200 1.47 -5.47 -1.27
C MET A 200 1.94 -6.72 -2.02
N PRO A 201 1.07 -7.71 -2.30
CA PRO A 201 1.47 -8.91 -3.03
C PRO A 201 2.05 -8.58 -4.41
N LYS A 202 3.13 -9.27 -4.82
CA LYS A 202 3.71 -9.14 -6.17
C LYS A 202 2.93 -9.90 -7.24
N THR A 203 2.05 -10.79 -6.82
CA THR A 203 1.18 -11.56 -7.70
C THR A 203 -0.27 -11.16 -7.45
N LYS A 204 -1.02 -10.94 -8.54
CA LYS A 204 -2.46 -10.68 -8.44
C LYS A 204 -3.17 -11.92 -7.91
N LEU A 205 -4.23 -11.70 -7.16
CA LEU A 205 -5.16 -12.76 -6.82
C LEU A 205 -5.90 -13.18 -8.10
N SER A 206 -5.98 -14.48 -8.39
CA SER A 206 -6.67 -14.95 -9.58
C SER A 206 -8.19 -14.78 -9.48
N TRP A 207 -8.88 -14.78 -10.61
CA TRP A 207 -10.34 -14.71 -10.63
C TRP A 207 -10.97 -15.87 -9.85
N GLU A 208 -10.40 -17.08 -9.95
CA GLU A 208 -10.83 -18.25 -9.20
C GLU A 208 -10.73 -18.02 -7.68
N TYR A 209 -9.62 -17.45 -7.22
CA TYR A 209 -9.45 -17.09 -5.81
C TYR A 209 -10.50 -16.07 -5.35
N LEU A 210 -10.82 -15.07 -6.19
CA LEU A 210 -11.82 -14.05 -5.86
C LEU A 210 -13.23 -14.67 -5.75
N ILE A 211 -13.56 -15.64 -6.63
CA ILE A 211 -14.82 -16.40 -6.56
C ILE A 211 -14.88 -17.24 -5.27
N GLU A 212 -13.84 -18.02 -5.00
CA GLU A 212 -13.76 -18.89 -3.81
C GLU A 212 -13.90 -18.11 -2.50
N ASN A 213 -13.45 -16.85 -2.48
CA ASN A 213 -13.56 -15.97 -1.31
C ASN A 213 -14.80 -15.05 -1.32
N GLY A 214 -15.73 -15.28 -2.25
CA GLY A 214 -17.03 -14.60 -2.29
C GLY A 214 -16.96 -13.11 -2.67
N MET A 215 -15.91 -12.69 -3.39
CA MET A 215 -15.85 -11.32 -3.88
C MET A 215 -16.89 -11.07 -4.99
N LEU A 216 -17.02 -12.02 -5.91
CA LEU A 216 -17.88 -11.98 -7.09
C LEU A 216 -18.08 -13.40 -7.63
N ASP A 217 -18.93 -13.57 -8.62
CA ASP A 217 -19.18 -14.82 -9.33
C ASP A 217 -18.75 -14.78 -10.81
N GLU A 218 -18.95 -15.88 -11.53
CA GLU A 218 -18.58 -15.99 -12.94
C GLU A 218 -19.38 -15.06 -13.84
N GLU A 219 -20.67 -14.81 -13.52
CA GLU A 219 -21.54 -13.93 -14.29
C GLU A 219 -21.07 -12.47 -14.16
N MET A 220 -20.69 -12.05 -12.97
CA MET A 220 -20.11 -10.74 -12.73
C MET A 220 -18.78 -10.56 -13.47
N ILE A 221 -17.91 -11.58 -13.49
CA ILE A 221 -16.65 -11.52 -14.25
C ILE A 221 -16.92 -11.36 -15.73
N ALA A 222 -17.86 -12.15 -16.27
CA ALA A 222 -18.23 -12.07 -17.69
C ALA A 222 -18.79 -10.69 -18.03
N TYR A 223 -19.67 -10.14 -17.17
CA TYR A 223 -20.20 -8.80 -17.31
C TYR A 223 -19.10 -7.72 -17.30
N LEU A 224 -18.20 -7.74 -16.32
CA LEU A 224 -17.10 -6.77 -16.21
C LEU A 224 -16.21 -6.80 -17.47
N LYS A 225 -15.80 -7.98 -17.92
CA LYS A 225 -15.00 -8.16 -19.14
C LYS A 225 -15.71 -7.63 -20.38
N ASP A 226 -16.99 -7.94 -20.53
CA ASP A 226 -17.80 -7.46 -21.65
C ASP A 226 -17.88 -5.93 -21.65
N ARG A 227 -18.19 -5.31 -20.50
CA ARG A 227 -18.26 -3.84 -20.41
C ARG A 227 -16.92 -3.15 -20.65
N ILE A 228 -15.80 -3.73 -20.15
CA ILE A 228 -14.45 -3.24 -20.44
C ILE A 228 -14.18 -3.26 -21.95
N CYS A 229 -14.47 -4.37 -22.64
CA CYS A 229 -14.31 -4.48 -24.07
C CYS A 229 -15.27 -3.56 -24.86
N ALA A 230 -16.44 -3.28 -24.30
CA ALA A 230 -17.45 -2.38 -24.90
C ALA A 230 -17.15 -0.89 -24.67
N GLY A 231 -16.07 -0.53 -23.99
CA GLY A 231 -15.65 0.85 -23.84
C GLY A 231 -16.24 1.59 -22.63
N TYR A 232 -16.68 0.89 -21.60
CA TYR A 232 -17.22 1.51 -20.38
C TYR A 232 -16.10 1.99 -19.46
N GLY A 233 -16.31 3.14 -18.80
CA GLY A 233 -15.56 3.57 -17.63
C GLY A 233 -16.10 2.93 -16.33
N PHE A 234 -15.29 2.93 -15.27
CA PHE A 234 -15.65 2.29 -14.00
C PHE A 234 -15.25 3.12 -12.78
N LEU A 235 -16.16 3.23 -11.81
CA LEU A 235 -15.88 3.79 -10.49
C LEU A 235 -16.20 2.75 -9.42
N ILE A 236 -15.17 2.32 -8.68
CA ILE A 236 -15.30 1.32 -7.63
C ILE A 236 -15.29 2.02 -6.27
N SER A 237 -16.37 1.91 -5.53
CA SER A 237 -16.56 2.56 -4.24
C SER A 237 -16.54 1.56 -3.08
N GLY A 238 -16.30 2.06 -1.86
CA GLY A 238 -16.31 1.27 -0.63
C GLY A 238 -15.29 1.75 0.39
N ARG A 239 -15.33 1.18 1.59
CA ARG A 239 -14.42 1.53 2.69
C ARG A 239 -12.98 1.04 2.43
N GLY A 240 -12.02 1.55 3.20
CA GLY A 240 -10.65 1.06 3.20
C GLY A 240 -10.57 -0.44 3.51
N GLY A 241 -9.89 -1.21 2.63
CA GLY A 241 -9.75 -2.66 2.78
C GLY A 241 -10.96 -3.47 2.30
N SER A 242 -11.90 -2.88 1.55
CA SER A 242 -13.04 -3.62 0.96
C SER A 242 -12.69 -4.42 -0.30
N GLY A 243 -11.47 -4.32 -0.83
CA GLY A 243 -11.04 -5.07 -2.01
C GLY A 243 -11.03 -4.26 -3.32
N LYS A 244 -11.30 -2.95 -3.31
CA LYS A 244 -11.36 -2.09 -4.50
C LYS A 244 -10.13 -2.19 -5.39
N SER A 245 -8.94 -1.97 -4.82
CA SER A 245 -7.66 -2.05 -5.56
C SER A 245 -7.40 -3.47 -6.09
N THR A 246 -7.87 -4.50 -5.39
CA THR A 246 -7.77 -5.89 -5.83
C THR A 246 -8.61 -6.13 -7.07
N LEU A 247 -9.88 -5.71 -7.06
CA LEU A 247 -10.77 -5.81 -8.21
C LEU A 247 -10.22 -5.00 -9.39
N LEU A 248 -9.87 -3.72 -9.16
CA LEU A 248 -9.33 -2.84 -10.19
C LEU A 248 -8.06 -3.43 -10.83
N ASN A 249 -7.17 -4.03 -10.04
CA ASN A 249 -5.97 -4.68 -10.54
C ASN A 249 -6.26 -5.82 -11.53
N ASN A 250 -7.30 -6.62 -11.27
CA ASN A 250 -7.71 -7.67 -12.20
C ASN A 250 -8.40 -7.12 -13.45
N MET A 251 -9.17 -6.03 -13.31
CA MET A 251 -9.82 -5.37 -14.42
C MET A 251 -8.83 -4.73 -15.41
N ILE A 252 -7.70 -4.21 -14.94
CA ILE A 252 -6.62 -3.66 -15.77
C ILE A 252 -6.14 -4.69 -16.82
N ASP A 253 -5.99 -5.95 -16.43
CA ASP A 253 -5.53 -7.00 -17.34
C ASP A 253 -6.59 -7.44 -18.35
N CYS A 254 -7.83 -6.95 -18.22
CA CYS A 254 -8.93 -7.18 -19.16
C CYS A 254 -9.05 -6.07 -20.22
N ILE A 255 -8.31 -4.97 -20.09
CA ILE A 255 -8.29 -3.90 -21.09
C ILE A 255 -7.69 -4.45 -22.39
N PRO A 256 -8.28 -4.17 -23.56
CA PRO A 256 -7.75 -4.64 -24.84
C PRO A 256 -6.29 -4.21 -25.05
N PHE A 257 -5.42 -5.13 -25.45
CA PHE A 257 -3.96 -4.87 -25.61
C PHE A 257 -3.62 -3.88 -26.72
N GLY A 258 -4.56 -3.54 -27.57
CA GLY A 258 -4.41 -2.50 -28.59
C GLY A 258 -4.59 -1.08 -28.07
N GLU A 259 -5.05 -0.93 -26.83
CA GLU A 259 -5.37 0.37 -26.22
C GLU A 259 -4.26 0.80 -25.27
N SER A 260 -3.96 2.10 -25.26
CA SER A 260 -2.99 2.71 -24.35
C SER A 260 -3.60 2.98 -22.96
N VAL A 261 -2.81 2.76 -21.91
CA VAL A 261 -3.25 2.89 -20.53
C VAL A 261 -2.27 3.72 -19.72
N LEU A 262 -2.77 4.72 -19.00
CA LEU A 262 -2.04 5.45 -17.97
C LEU A 262 -2.63 5.13 -16.60
N VAL A 263 -1.80 4.61 -15.71
CA VAL A 263 -2.14 4.39 -14.30
C VAL A 263 -1.46 5.45 -13.45
N SER A 264 -2.25 6.32 -12.82
CA SER A 264 -1.81 7.34 -11.86
C SER A 264 -2.19 6.91 -10.44
N GLN A 265 -1.23 6.86 -9.53
CA GLN A 265 -1.45 6.36 -8.17
C GLN A 265 -0.52 7.03 -7.15
N GLU A 266 -0.97 7.15 -5.89
CA GLU A 266 -0.11 7.66 -4.82
C GLU A 266 0.92 6.62 -4.34
N SER A 267 0.60 5.35 -4.49
CA SER A 267 1.46 4.23 -4.12
C SER A 267 1.30 3.09 -5.11
N ASP A 268 2.37 2.34 -5.34
CA ASP A 268 2.46 1.27 -6.34
C ASP A 268 1.58 0.05 -6.00
N GLU A 269 0.26 0.25 -5.82
CA GLU A 269 -0.71 -0.82 -5.52
C GLU A 269 -1.24 -1.48 -6.79
N LEU A 270 -1.33 -0.71 -7.88
CA LEU A 270 -1.79 -1.19 -9.18
C LEU A 270 -0.60 -1.56 -10.05
N TYR A 271 -0.69 -2.67 -10.75
CA TYR A 271 0.34 -3.14 -11.68
C TYR A 271 -0.25 -4.10 -12.70
N SER A 272 0.45 -4.28 -13.83
CA SER A 272 0.19 -5.32 -14.82
C SER A 272 1.51 -5.92 -15.29
N ASN A 273 1.54 -7.23 -15.46
CA ASN A 273 2.68 -7.95 -16.03
C ASN A 273 2.37 -8.47 -17.46
N VAL A 274 1.17 -8.19 -17.96
CA VAL A 274 0.66 -8.76 -19.22
C VAL A 274 0.31 -7.70 -20.24
N HIS A 275 -0.15 -6.51 -19.82
CA HIS A 275 -0.59 -5.47 -20.74
C HIS A 275 0.61 -4.73 -21.38
N PRO A 276 0.77 -4.75 -22.73
CA PRO A 276 1.98 -4.26 -23.39
C PRO A 276 2.07 -2.73 -23.50
N GLN A 277 0.96 -2.01 -23.40
CA GLN A 277 0.85 -0.55 -23.59
C GLN A 277 0.35 0.14 -22.33
N ILE A 278 1.01 -0.11 -21.19
CA ILE A 278 0.61 0.49 -19.91
C ILE A 278 1.77 1.26 -19.28
N GLN A 279 1.49 2.50 -18.88
CA GLN A 279 2.38 3.35 -18.11
C GLN A 279 1.91 3.38 -16.67
N PHE A 280 2.84 3.27 -15.72
CA PHE A 280 2.57 3.42 -14.29
C PHE A 280 3.32 4.63 -13.78
N GLU A 281 2.58 5.61 -13.28
CA GLU A 281 3.09 6.81 -12.65
C GLU A 281 2.66 6.85 -11.19
N HIS A 282 3.47 7.48 -10.34
CA HIS A 282 3.14 7.69 -8.94
C HIS A 282 3.56 9.10 -8.51
N THR A 283 2.78 9.66 -7.61
CA THR A 283 3.05 10.99 -7.06
C THR A 283 4.42 11.06 -6.40
N MET A 284 5.09 12.19 -6.58
CA MET A 284 6.44 12.39 -6.06
C MET A 284 6.63 13.82 -5.54
N THR A 285 7.24 13.94 -4.36
CA THR A 285 7.70 15.23 -3.82
C THR A 285 9.21 15.37 -4.00
N VAL A 286 9.65 16.37 -4.75
CA VAL A 286 11.06 16.72 -4.93
C VAL A 286 11.41 17.93 -4.06
N ARG A 287 12.36 17.75 -3.14
CA ARG A 287 12.86 18.81 -2.26
C ARG A 287 14.27 19.24 -2.67
N LYS A 288 14.45 20.52 -3.00
CA LYS A 288 15.73 21.12 -3.36
C LYS A 288 15.91 22.40 -2.55
N LYS A 289 16.86 22.42 -1.59
CA LYS A 289 17.18 23.56 -0.72
C LYS A 289 15.94 24.40 -0.32
N ASP A 290 15.59 25.40 -1.11
CA ASP A 290 14.51 26.36 -0.81
C ASP A 290 13.23 26.10 -1.61
N THR A 291 13.14 25.00 -2.36
CA THR A 291 11.97 24.66 -3.20
C THR A 291 11.46 23.27 -2.91
N VAL A 292 10.13 23.14 -2.82
CA VAL A 292 9.40 21.89 -2.79
C VAL A 292 8.55 21.84 -4.05
N THR A 293 8.71 20.79 -4.83
CA THR A 293 7.89 20.53 -6.02
C THR A 293 7.15 19.21 -5.81
N ASP A 294 5.85 19.28 -5.81
CA ASP A 294 4.99 18.11 -5.75
C ASP A 294 4.52 17.78 -7.17
N PHE A 295 4.73 16.55 -7.60
CA PHE A 295 4.09 15.98 -8.79
C PHE A 295 2.85 15.22 -8.33
N SER A 296 1.68 15.79 -8.60
CA SER A 296 0.40 15.30 -8.14
C SER A 296 -0.27 14.40 -9.18
N LEU A 297 -1.33 13.68 -8.78
CA LEU A 297 -2.18 12.93 -9.71
C LEU A 297 -2.77 13.85 -10.78
N GLU A 298 -3.08 15.11 -10.44
CA GLU A 298 -3.59 16.10 -11.40
C GLU A 298 -2.56 16.43 -12.49
N ASP A 299 -1.26 16.54 -12.11
CA ASP A 299 -0.18 16.81 -13.06
C ASP A 299 0.02 15.64 -14.02
N GLU A 300 0.00 14.40 -13.51
CA GLU A 300 0.11 13.17 -14.30
C GLU A 300 -1.04 13.06 -15.31
N LEU A 301 -2.28 13.23 -14.85
CA LEU A 301 -3.46 13.16 -15.71
C LEU A 301 -3.46 14.27 -16.78
N ARG A 302 -3.08 15.50 -16.40
CA ARG A 302 -2.97 16.62 -17.34
C ARG A 302 -1.95 16.35 -18.45
N LEU A 303 -0.81 15.75 -18.11
CA LEU A 303 0.20 15.36 -19.10
C LEU A 303 -0.28 14.16 -19.92
N GLY A 304 -0.98 13.23 -19.32
CA GLY A 304 -1.58 12.07 -20.01
C GLY A 304 -2.53 12.47 -21.13
N LEU A 305 -3.28 13.58 -21.00
CA LEU A 305 -4.13 14.11 -22.06
C LEU A 305 -3.37 14.49 -23.35
N LEU A 306 -2.04 14.63 -23.28
CA LEU A 306 -1.18 14.93 -24.42
C LEU A 306 -0.49 13.70 -25.01
N GLN A 307 -0.75 12.50 -24.46
CA GLN A 307 0.01 11.28 -24.74
C GLN A 307 -0.78 10.20 -25.50
N ASP A 308 -1.89 10.52 -26.13
CA ASP A 308 -2.73 9.56 -26.86
C ASP A 308 -3.15 8.35 -25.99
N ILE A 309 -3.71 8.64 -24.82
CA ILE A 309 -4.14 7.66 -23.85
C ILE A 309 -5.62 7.34 -24.05
N ASP A 310 -5.95 6.05 -24.22
CA ASP A 310 -7.32 5.56 -24.34
C ASP A 310 -7.98 5.32 -22.97
N ASN A 311 -7.19 4.94 -21.96
CA ASN A 311 -7.67 4.56 -20.65
C ASN A 311 -6.87 5.24 -19.54
N PHE A 312 -7.54 6.04 -18.72
CA PHE A 312 -6.97 6.62 -17.50
C PHE A 312 -7.41 5.84 -16.28
N ILE A 313 -6.46 5.44 -15.44
CA ILE A 313 -6.72 4.70 -14.21
C ILE A 313 -6.20 5.49 -13.04
N ILE A 314 -7.08 5.82 -12.09
CA ILE A 314 -6.70 6.51 -10.85
C ILE A 314 -6.79 5.51 -9.70
N GLY A 315 -5.67 5.26 -9.03
CA GLY A 315 -5.59 4.30 -7.91
C GLY A 315 -6.60 4.60 -6.82
N GLU A 316 -6.65 5.83 -6.35
CA GLU A 316 -7.65 6.32 -5.38
C GLU A 316 -7.92 7.81 -5.59
N ILE A 317 -9.19 8.16 -5.74
CA ILE A 317 -9.66 9.54 -5.94
C ILE A 317 -9.98 10.16 -4.58
N LYS A 318 -9.32 11.27 -4.26
CA LYS A 318 -9.47 11.99 -2.97
C LYS A 318 -9.69 13.49 -3.14
N GLY A 319 -9.24 14.06 -4.25
CA GLY A 319 -9.13 15.49 -4.48
C GLY A 319 -9.50 15.95 -5.88
N GLY A 320 -8.82 16.99 -6.34
CA GLY A 320 -9.11 17.68 -7.61
C GLY A 320 -8.92 16.83 -8.86
N GLU A 321 -8.10 15.75 -8.80
CA GLU A 321 -7.95 14.77 -9.87
C GLU A 321 -9.29 14.21 -10.37
N ALA A 322 -10.34 14.23 -9.51
CA ALA A 322 -11.69 13.84 -9.88
C ALA A 322 -12.26 14.63 -11.06
N LEU A 323 -11.83 15.88 -11.28
CA LEU A 323 -12.30 16.71 -12.39
C LEU A 323 -11.98 16.06 -13.74
N TYR A 324 -10.85 15.40 -13.84
CA TYR A 324 -10.41 14.77 -15.08
C TYR A 324 -11.31 13.60 -15.50
N VAL A 325 -11.95 12.91 -14.53
CA VAL A 325 -12.95 11.87 -14.84
C VAL A 325 -14.11 12.43 -15.67
N PHE A 326 -14.55 13.65 -15.35
CA PHE A 326 -15.67 14.30 -16.05
C PHE A 326 -15.24 14.94 -17.37
N THR A 327 -14.12 15.65 -17.37
CA THR A 327 -13.71 16.46 -18.51
C THR A 327 -13.03 15.66 -19.62
N THR A 328 -12.33 14.59 -19.29
CA THR A 328 -11.63 13.74 -20.27
C THR A 328 -12.63 13.01 -21.16
N ALA A 329 -13.68 12.45 -20.57
CA ALA A 329 -14.76 11.80 -21.31
C ALA A 329 -15.37 12.71 -22.39
N MET A 330 -15.54 14.01 -22.07
CA MET A 330 -16.08 14.99 -23.00
C MET A 330 -15.10 15.43 -24.08
N SER A 331 -13.80 15.48 -23.78
CA SER A 331 -12.80 16.09 -24.66
C SER A 331 -12.09 15.09 -25.58
N THR A 332 -11.83 13.88 -25.10
CA THR A 332 -11.04 12.88 -25.81
C THR A 332 -11.80 11.58 -26.09
N GLY A 333 -12.92 11.34 -25.38
CA GLY A 333 -13.62 10.04 -25.41
C GLY A 333 -12.88 8.94 -24.66
N ALA A 334 -11.76 9.24 -24.00
CA ALA A 334 -11.01 8.28 -23.21
C ALA A 334 -11.83 7.81 -21.99
N ARG A 335 -11.54 6.59 -21.58
CA ARG A 335 -12.26 5.95 -20.45
C ARG A 335 -11.54 6.18 -19.14
N PHE A 336 -12.30 6.15 -18.07
CA PHE A 336 -11.79 6.27 -16.71
C PHE A 336 -12.10 5.05 -15.87
N PHE A 337 -11.07 4.58 -15.16
CA PHE A 337 -11.21 3.59 -14.09
C PHE A 337 -10.68 4.21 -12.80
N GLY A 338 -11.37 4.02 -11.69
CA GLY A 338 -10.88 4.58 -10.44
C GLY A 338 -11.52 3.97 -9.21
N THR A 339 -10.89 4.20 -8.05
CA THR A 339 -11.48 3.87 -6.77
C THR A 339 -11.76 5.12 -5.95
N ILE A 340 -12.82 5.08 -5.14
CA ILE A 340 -13.22 6.18 -4.28
C ILE A 340 -13.83 5.66 -2.97
N HIS A 341 -13.76 6.45 -1.90
CA HIS A 341 -14.50 6.14 -0.69
C HIS A 341 -15.92 6.72 -0.75
N ALA A 342 -16.92 5.83 -0.72
CA ALA A 342 -18.34 6.17 -0.62
C ALA A 342 -19.12 5.08 0.11
N ASN A 343 -20.38 5.33 0.45
CA ASN A 343 -21.23 4.42 1.22
C ASN A 343 -22.02 3.44 0.35
N ASP A 344 -22.25 3.78 -0.92
CA ASP A 344 -22.97 2.99 -1.93
C ASP A 344 -22.52 3.41 -3.34
N ALA A 345 -22.98 2.70 -4.38
CA ALA A 345 -22.61 3.00 -5.75
C ALA A 345 -23.12 4.37 -6.22
N ALA A 346 -24.35 4.72 -5.97
CA ALA A 346 -24.93 5.98 -6.43
C ALA A 346 -24.29 7.20 -5.73
N SER A 347 -24.04 7.13 -4.42
CA SER A 347 -23.37 8.19 -3.66
C SER A 347 -21.91 8.41 -4.06
N SER A 348 -21.29 7.42 -4.70
CA SER A 348 -19.91 7.55 -5.21
C SER A 348 -19.78 8.68 -6.23
N VAL A 349 -20.77 8.90 -7.09
CA VAL A 349 -20.78 10.00 -8.07
C VAL A 349 -20.89 11.36 -7.37
N ILE A 350 -21.71 11.45 -6.33
CA ILE A 350 -21.83 12.68 -5.54
C ILE A 350 -20.47 13.01 -4.90
N ARG A 351 -19.80 12.00 -4.36
CA ARG A 351 -18.46 12.17 -3.79
C ARG A 351 -17.43 12.55 -4.84
N LEU A 352 -17.46 11.92 -6.01
CA LEU A 352 -16.60 12.25 -7.15
C LEU A 352 -16.76 13.71 -7.57
N ALA A 353 -18.01 14.17 -7.72
CA ALA A 353 -18.33 15.56 -8.07
C ALA A 353 -17.92 16.56 -6.97
N GLN A 354 -18.04 16.19 -5.69
CA GLN A 354 -17.51 17.00 -4.58
C GLN A 354 -15.99 17.17 -4.68
N CYS A 355 -15.26 16.10 -4.98
CA CYS A 355 -13.81 16.15 -5.16
C CYS A 355 -13.42 17.02 -6.37
N ALA A 356 -14.11 16.89 -7.51
CA ALA A 356 -13.87 17.71 -8.71
C ALA A 356 -14.02 19.23 -8.43
N ARG A 357 -14.92 19.60 -7.51
CA ARG A 357 -15.13 20.98 -7.09
C ARG A 357 -14.05 21.58 -6.19
N TYR A 358 -13.04 20.81 -5.82
CA TYR A 358 -11.88 21.38 -5.13
C TYR A 358 -11.04 22.28 -6.05
N ILE A 359 -11.08 22.03 -7.36
CA ILE A 359 -10.32 22.79 -8.37
C ILE A 359 -11.22 23.37 -9.49
N SER A 360 -12.57 23.30 -9.36
CA SER A 360 -13.49 23.80 -10.36
C SER A 360 -14.75 24.41 -9.73
N ASP A 361 -15.36 25.34 -10.44
CA ASP A 361 -16.64 25.98 -10.08
C ASP A 361 -17.85 25.34 -10.77
N TYR A 362 -17.69 24.18 -11.40
CA TYR A 362 -18.81 23.51 -12.05
C TYR A 362 -19.91 23.17 -11.06
N PRO A 363 -21.18 23.47 -11.40
CA PRO A 363 -22.33 22.99 -10.63
C PRO A 363 -22.33 21.45 -10.56
N MET A 364 -22.85 20.91 -9.46
CA MET A 364 -22.95 19.46 -9.26
C MET A 364 -23.72 18.77 -10.40
N GLU A 365 -24.80 19.41 -10.83
CA GLU A 365 -25.67 18.92 -11.90
C GLU A 365 -24.93 18.81 -13.22
N THR A 366 -24.11 19.81 -13.55
CA THR A 366 -23.28 19.81 -14.77
C THR A 366 -22.26 18.68 -14.74
N LEU A 367 -21.59 18.45 -13.61
CA LEU A 367 -20.68 17.33 -13.47
C LEU A 367 -21.40 15.98 -13.64
N CYS A 368 -22.57 15.82 -13.05
CA CYS A 368 -23.37 14.60 -13.24
C CYS A 368 -23.80 14.40 -14.70
N GLU A 369 -24.21 15.46 -15.39
CA GLU A 369 -24.55 15.42 -16.82
C GLU A 369 -23.32 15.02 -17.66
N MET A 370 -22.14 15.59 -17.39
CA MET A 370 -20.88 15.23 -18.07
C MET A 370 -20.56 13.74 -18.01
N LEU A 371 -20.88 13.07 -16.89
CA LEU A 371 -20.63 11.64 -16.75
C LEU A 371 -21.46 10.77 -17.71
N THR A 372 -22.55 11.31 -18.27
CA THR A 372 -23.36 10.59 -19.29
C THR A 372 -22.80 10.66 -20.70
N CYS A 373 -21.73 11.43 -20.93
CA CYS A 373 -21.09 11.53 -22.24
C CYS A 373 -20.38 10.25 -22.67
N THR A 374 -20.03 9.39 -21.72
CA THR A 374 -19.46 8.06 -21.97
C THR A 374 -20.21 7.00 -21.16
N PRO A 375 -20.29 5.76 -21.62
CA PRO A 375 -20.89 4.68 -20.83
C PRO A 375 -20.07 4.44 -19.54
N PHE A 376 -20.76 4.33 -18.40
CA PHE A 376 -20.12 4.27 -17.11
C PHE A 376 -20.80 3.30 -16.14
N VAL A 377 -19.98 2.52 -15.43
CA VAL A 377 -20.39 1.52 -14.42
C VAL A 377 -19.92 1.94 -13.04
N LEU A 378 -20.80 1.87 -12.06
CA LEU A 378 -20.53 2.11 -10.66
C LEU A 378 -20.59 0.79 -9.91
N ILE A 379 -19.56 0.49 -9.13
CA ILE A 379 -19.48 -0.72 -8.32
C ILE A 379 -19.32 -0.31 -6.86
N HIS A 380 -20.11 -0.89 -5.95
CA HIS A 380 -19.89 -0.75 -4.52
C HIS A 380 -19.41 -2.05 -3.91
N MET A 381 -18.42 -1.94 -3.00
CA MET A 381 -17.81 -3.10 -2.34
C MET A 381 -17.76 -2.94 -0.83
N SER A 382 -18.16 -3.96 -0.10
CA SER A 382 -17.94 -4.09 1.34
C SER A 382 -17.40 -5.48 1.69
N HIS A 383 -16.62 -5.57 2.77
CA HIS A 383 -16.15 -6.84 3.33
C HIS A 383 -15.56 -7.82 2.30
N PHE A 384 -14.82 -7.30 1.31
CA PHE A 384 -14.21 -8.09 0.22
C PHE A 384 -15.24 -8.73 -0.72
N SER A 385 -16.42 -8.12 -0.88
CA SER A 385 -17.50 -8.56 -1.76
C SER A 385 -18.05 -7.39 -2.55
N ILE A 386 -18.55 -7.64 -3.77
CA ILE A 386 -19.37 -6.70 -4.53
C ILE A 386 -20.78 -6.73 -3.95
N ASP A 387 -21.28 -5.57 -3.54
CA ASP A 387 -22.63 -5.42 -2.99
C ASP A 387 -23.63 -4.86 -4.02
N GLU A 388 -23.13 -4.02 -4.96
CA GLU A 388 -23.97 -3.33 -5.92
C GLU A 388 -23.21 -3.04 -7.21
N ILE A 389 -23.87 -3.23 -8.37
CA ILE A 389 -23.42 -2.80 -9.69
C ILE A 389 -24.54 -2.01 -10.36
N LEU A 390 -24.25 -0.76 -10.72
CA LEU A 390 -25.16 0.14 -11.43
C LEU A 390 -24.52 0.60 -12.75
N GLU A 391 -25.30 0.65 -13.84
CA GLU A 391 -24.91 1.38 -15.06
C GLU A 391 -25.58 2.75 -15.07
N VAL A 392 -24.83 3.77 -15.44
CA VAL A 392 -25.37 5.12 -15.70
C VAL A 392 -26.18 5.05 -17.00
N SER A 393 -27.50 5.24 -16.89
CA SER A 393 -28.43 5.16 -18.04
C SER A 393 -28.84 6.52 -18.59
N GLY A 394 -28.60 7.61 -17.86
CA GLY A 394 -28.93 8.96 -18.32
C GLY A 394 -28.94 9.99 -17.19
N PHE A 395 -29.36 11.21 -17.55
CA PHE A 395 -29.53 12.32 -16.65
C PHE A 395 -30.97 12.89 -16.77
N ASP A 396 -31.66 12.98 -15.65
CA ASP A 396 -32.99 13.57 -15.61
C ASP A 396 -32.91 15.09 -15.41
N GLU A 397 -33.21 15.83 -16.46
CA GLU A 397 -33.17 17.30 -16.43
C GLU A 397 -34.14 17.94 -15.43
N LYS A 398 -35.24 17.26 -15.09
CA LYS A 398 -36.25 17.80 -14.14
C LYS A 398 -35.79 17.65 -12.70
N THR A 399 -35.29 16.48 -12.35
CA THR A 399 -34.84 16.18 -10.98
C THR A 399 -33.37 16.54 -10.78
N LYS A 400 -32.61 16.82 -11.87
CA LYS A 400 -31.19 17.10 -11.87
C LYS A 400 -30.36 15.92 -11.27
N ARG A 401 -30.80 14.69 -11.55
CA ARG A 401 -30.17 13.46 -11.02
C ARG A 401 -29.82 12.50 -12.13
N LEU A 402 -28.76 11.72 -11.89
CA LEU A 402 -28.44 10.59 -12.74
C LEU A 402 -29.50 9.49 -12.59
N GLN A 403 -29.73 8.79 -13.69
CA GLN A 403 -30.56 7.59 -13.75
C GLN A 403 -29.64 6.39 -13.87
N PHE A 404 -30.03 5.27 -13.27
CA PHE A 404 -29.23 4.06 -13.21
C PHE A 404 -30.07 2.85 -13.64
N ASN A 405 -29.43 1.92 -14.34
CA ASN A 405 -29.88 0.56 -14.48
C ASN A 405 -29.21 -0.28 -13.41
N GLU A 406 -29.97 -0.92 -12.55
CA GLU A 406 -29.44 -1.87 -11.57
C GLU A 406 -29.10 -3.19 -12.26
N ILE A 407 -27.81 -3.56 -12.23
CA ILE A 407 -27.31 -4.80 -12.81
C ILE A 407 -27.22 -5.90 -11.76
N PHE A 408 -26.78 -5.51 -10.56
CA PHE A 408 -26.68 -6.41 -9.42
C PHE A 408 -26.87 -5.65 -8.12
N ARG A 409 -27.59 -6.27 -7.19
CA ARG A 409 -27.67 -5.85 -5.79
C ARG A 409 -27.70 -7.09 -4.92
N LYS A 410 -26.78 -7.13 -3.95
CA LYS A 410 -26.77 -8.17 -2.94
C LYS A 410 -27.99 -8.02 -2.05
N GLU A 411 -28.78 -9.09 -1.90
CA GLU A 411 -29.88 -9.09 -0.95
C GLU A 411 -29.35 -9.00 0.48
N ASP A 412 -29.93 -8.14 1.29
CA ASP A 412 -29.61 -8.02 2.73
C ASP A 412 -29.91 -9.39 3.39
N ALA A 413 -28.88 -10.03 3.96
CA ALA A 413 -28.99 -11.32 4.65
C ALA A 413 -29.38 -11.12 6.11
#